data_450ed94bd1247bf6313603f28c42c6d0
#
_entry.id   450ed94bd1247bf6313603f28c42c6d0
#
_cell.length_a   1.000
_cell.length_b   1.000
_cell.length_c   1.000
_cell.angle_alpha   90.00
_cell.angle_beta   90.00
_cell.angle_gamma   90.00
#
_symmetry.space_group_name_H-M   'P 1'
#
loop_
_entity.id
_entity.type
_entity.pdbx_description
1 polymer ?
#
loop_
_entity_poly.entity_id
_entity_poly.type
_entity_poly.pdbx_seq_one_letter_code
_entity_poly.pdbx_strand_id
1 'polypeptide(L)'
;MLQINMADVMNVIGSLTPYLIAIGVLFALALIITFAVNKKTVKDVATRKIVHSESWLVALVGIVVAVSMMLTGPLSTLLNNATTTKYMLSDTTVSKANELAKEVQSEAITMLKNDDSNLPLSNKKVNVFGWGSTNPVYGGTGSGSMSDQYETVSMLDGMKQAGIETNSELTKLYTDYRKDRPMVAMWSQDWTLPEVPAKQYSDKLISDAKDFSDEAVITMNRVGGE
;
A
#
# COMPACT_ATOMS: atom_id res chain seq x y z
N MET A 1 -9.62 -15.73 -11.10
CA MET A 1 -9.96 -15.89 -9.68
C MET A 1 -9.80 -14.52 -9.04
N LEU A 2 -10.81 -13.95 -8.39
CA LEU A 2 -10.71 -12.69 -7.67
C LEU A 2 -9.69 -12.87 -6.53
N GLN A 3 -8.51 -12.31 -6.68
CA GLN A 3 -7.59 -12.17 -5.54
C GLN A 3 -8.00 -10.92 -4.77
N ILE A 4 -8.88 -11.11 -3.80
CA ILE A 4 -9.21 -10.07 -2.85
C ILE A 4 -8.08 -10.08 -1.82
N ASN A 5 -7.26 -9.04 -1.82
CA ASN A 5 -6.25 -8.87 -0.80
C ASN A 5 -6.95 -8.54 0.53
N MET A 6 -6.73 -9.33 1.57
CA MET A 6 -7.37 -9.14 2.88
C MET A 6 -7.03 -7.78 3.50
N ALA A 7 -5.84 -7.24 3.21
CA ALA A 7 -5.46 -5.91 3.67
C ALA A 7 -6.36 -4.81 3.05
N ASP A 8 -6.71 -4.94 1.77
CA ASP A 8 -7.60 -3.98 1.10
C ASP A 8 -9.02 -4.05 1.67
N VAL A 9 -9.50 -5.26 1.97
CA VAL A 9 -10.80 -5.46 2.63
C VAL A 9 -10.82 -4.79 4.01
N MET A 10 -9.77 -4.97 4.81
CA MET A 10 -9.67 -4.36 6.14
C MET A 10 -9.59 -2.83 6.06
N ASN A 11 -8.86 -2.29 5.09
CA ASN A 11 -8.78 -0.84 4.87
C ASN A 11 -10.12 -0.25 4.47
N VAL A 12 -10.87 -0.95 3.61
CA VAL A 12 -12.22 -0.50 3.23
C VAL A 12 -13.17 -0.59 4.42
N ILE A 13 -13.15 -1.66 5.22
CA ILE A 13 -13.92 -1.76 6.46
C ILE A 13 -13.57 -0.59 7.39
N GLY A 14 -12.27 -0.28 7.53
CA GLY A 14 -11.82 0.88 8.31
C GLY A 14 -12.38 2.20 7.80
N SER A 15 -12.42 2.40 6.49
CA SER A 15 -12.97 3.61 5.86
C SER A 15 -14.50 3.71 5.95
N LEU A 16 -15.21 2.59 6.12
CA LEU A 16 -16.66 2.56 6.34
C LEU A 16 -17.05 2.85 7.78
N THR A 17 -16.16 2.61 8.74
CA THR A 17 -16.42 2.73 10.18
C THR A 17 -17.03 4.08 10.59
N PRO A 18 -16.52 5.26 10.15
CA PRO A 18 -17.09 6.55 10.55
C PRO A 18 -18.55 6.71 10.09
N TYR A 19 -18.88 6.20 8.91
CA TYR A 19 -20.25 6.25 8.39
C TYR A 19 -21.19 5.32 9.19
N LEU A 20 -20.74 4.13 9.52
CA LEU A 20 -21.51 3.18 10.35
C LEU A 20 -21.74 3.73 11.75
N ILE A 21 -20.77 4.40 12.34
CA ILE A 21 -20.93 5.10 13.63
C ILE A 21 -21.96 6.22 13.48
N ALA A 22 -21.87 7.05 12.43
CA ALA A 22 -22.82 8.14 12.20
C ALA A 22 -24.26 7.62 12.06
N ILE A 23 -24.49 6.54 11.30
CA ILE A 23 -25.79 5.87 11.16
C ILE A 23 -26.29 5.38 12.54
N GLY A 24 -25.43 4.71 13.30
CA GLY A 24 -25.76 4.22 14.64
C GLY A 24 -26.15 5.34 15.61
N VAL A 25 -25.42 6.44 15.58
CA VAL A 25 -25.70 7.63 16.41
C VAL A 25 -27.03 8.28 16.03
N LEU A 26 -27.29 8.50 14.74
CA LEU A 26 -28.54 9.09 14.28
C LEU A 26 -29.75 8.21 14.68
N PHE A 27 -29.64 6.92 14.52
CA PHE A 27 -30.68 5.97 14.90
C PHE A 27 -30.90 5.96 16.40
N ALA A 28 -29.84 5.94 17.21
CA ALA A 28 -29.90 5.97 18.65
C ALA A 28 -30.54 7.27 19.15
N LEU A 29 -30.19 8.41 18.58
CA LEU A 29 -30.79 9.71 18.93
C LEU A 29 -32.30 9.74 18.62
N ALA A 30 -32.74 9.24 17.48
CA ALA A 30 -34.15 9.15 17.13
C ALA A 30 -34.94 8.27 18.15
N LEU A 31 -34.33 7.15 18.56
CA LEU A 31 -34.89 6.28 19.59
C LEU A 31 -34.97 7.01 20.95
N ILE A 32 -33.90 7.64 21.37
CA ILE A 32 -33.87 8.39 22.66
C ILE A 32 -34.95 9.47 22.66
N ILE A 33 -35.09 10.25 21.59
CA ILE A 33 -36.12 11.26 21.45
C ILE A 33 -37.51 10.63 21.54
N THR A 34 -37.72 9.49 20.85
CA THR A 34 -38.99 8.77 20.86
C THR A 34 -39.40 8.31 22.27
N PHE A 35 -38.45 7.82 23.06
CA PHE A 35 -38.72 7.41 24.46
C PHE A 35 -38.80 8.59 25.44
N ALA A 36 -37.98 9.62 25.26
CA ALA A 36 -37.96 10.80 26.11
C ALA A 36 -39.21 11.66 25.93
N VAL A 37 -39.70 11.83 24.69
CA VAL A 37 -40.90 12.61 24.37
C VAL A 37 -42.15 11.73 24.47
N ASN A 38 -42.61 11.50 25.67
CA ASN A 38 -43.76 10.66 25.98
C ASN A 38 -44.91 11.46 26.62
N LYS A 39 -46.03 10.79 26.97
CA LYS A 39 -47.21 11.43 27.56
C LYS A 39 -46.94 12.14 28.91
N LYS A 40 -45.86 11.74 29.61
CA LYS A 40 -45.48 12.35 30.90
C LYS A 40 -44.65 13.61 30.69
N THR A 41 -43.83 13.67 29.68
CA THR A 41 -42.93 14.80 29.37
C THR A 41 -43.57 15.86 28.48
N VAL A 42 -44.38 15.44 27.49
CA VAL A 42 -45.08 16.33 26.56
C VAL A 42 -46.56 15.95 26.54
N LYS A 43 -47.40 16.76 27.16
CA LYS A 43 -48.84 16.49 27.28
C LYS A 43 -49.61 16.67 25.95
N ASP A 44 -49.19 17.66 25.17
CA ASP A 44 -49.79 17.92 23.85
C ASP A 44 -49.50 16.81 22.83
N VAL A 45 -50.58 16.28 22.26
CA VAL A 45 -50.50 15.16 21.32
C VAL A 45 -49.92 15.58 19.97
N ALA A 46 -50.26 16.80 19.53
CA ALA A 46 -49.80 17.30 18.23
C ALA A 46 -48.29 17.54 18.26
N THR A 47 -47.79 18.24 19.26
CA THR A 47 -46.37 18.48 19.48
C THR A 47 -45.56 17.19 19.55
N ARG A 48 -46.06 16.20 20.32
CA ARG A 48 -45.38 14.90 20.44
C ARG A 48 -45.28 14.16 19.11
N LYS A 49 -46.36 14.16 18.31
CA LYS A 49 -46.33 13.54 16.97
C LYS A 49 -45.36 14.25 16.01
N ILE A 50 -45.37 15.58 16.05
CA ILE A 50 -44.44 16.37 15.20
C ILE A 50 -43.00 16.05 15.58
N VAL A 51 -42.62 16.13 16.88
CA VAL A 51 -41.24 15.85 17.29
C VAL A 51 -40.80 14.44 16.94
N HIS A 52 -41.67 13.44 17.10
CA HIS A 52 -41.34 12.07 16.69
C HIS A 52 -41.16 11.98 15.17
N SER A 53 -42.08 12.56 14.40
CA SER A 53 -42.03 12.52 12.93
C SER A 53 -40.73 13.20 12.38
N GLU A 54 -40.45 14.41 12.93
CA GLU A 54 -39.26 15.15 12.50
C GLU A 54 -37.95 14.48 12.91
N SER A 55 -37.88 13.92 14.14
CA SER A 55 -36.66 13.22 14.57
C SER A 55 -36.36 12.00 13.70
N TRP A 56 -37.38 11.22 13.31
CA TRP A 56 -37.24 10.11 12.43
C TRP A 56 -36.94 10.54 10.96
N LEU A 57 -37.52 11.65 10.52
CA LEU A 57 -37.24 12.21 9.19
C LEU A 57 -35.77 12.65 9.09
N VAL A 58 -35.28 13.39 10.08
CA VAL A 58 -33.88 13.82 10.13
C VAL A 58 -32.94 12.62 10.18
N ALA A 59 -33.25 11.61 11.02
CA ALA A 59 -32.47 10.39 11.06
C ALA A 59 -32.45 9.67 9.70
N LEU A 60 -33.61 9.54 9.03
CA LEU A 60 -33.72 8.93 7.72
C LEU A 60 -32.88 9.67 6.67
N VAL A 61 -32.99 10.99 6.59
CA VAL A 61 -32.21 11.81 5.65
C VAL A 61 -30.72 11.65 5.91
N GLY A 62 -30.29 11.74 7.18
CA GLY A 62 -28.89 11.56 7.54
C GLY A 62 -28.36 10.16 7.21
N ILE A 63 -29.15 9.11 7.41
CA ILE A 63 -28.80 7.73 7.03
C ILE A 63 -28.67 7.62 5.52
N VAL A 64 -29.62 8.17 4.75
CA VAL A 64 -29.55 8.14 3.27
C VAL A 64 -28.30 8.86 2.77
N VAL A 65 -27.96 10.01 3.33
CA VAL A 65 -26.72 10.73 2.99
C VAL A 65 -25.49 9.88 3.32
N ALA A 66 -25.41 9.30 4.52
CA ALA A 66 -24.27 8.46 4.92
C ALA A 66 -24.13 7.24 3.99
N VAL A 67 -25.22 6.54 3.67
CA VAL A 67 -25.22 5.41 2.75
C VAL A 67 -24.81 5.84 1.34
N SER A 68 -25.30 6.99 0.86
CA SER A 68 -24.89 7.53 -0.45
C SER A 68 -23.39 7.80 -0.49
N MET A 69 -22.82 8.39 0.55
CA MET A 69 -21.39 8.63 0.66
C MET A 69 -20.57 7.34 0.72
N MET A 70 -21.08 6.30 1.39
CA MET A 70 -20.46 4.96 1.38
C MET A 70 -20.46 4.35 -0.02
N LEU A 71 -21.57 4.44 -0.74
CA LEU A 71 -21.74 3.84 -2.07
C LEU A 71 -20.91 4.55 -3.14
N THR A 72 -20.84 5.89 -3.09
CA THR A 72 -20.07 6.69 -4.05
C THR A 72 -18.60 6.84 -3.73
N GLY A 73 -18.19 6.52 -2.51
CA GLY A 73 -16.80 6.54 -2.03
C GLY A 73 -16.21 5.13 -1.92
N PRO A 74 -16.00 4.64 -0.69
CA PRO A 74 -15.25 3.40 -0.45
C PRO A 74 -15.78 2.16 -1.15
N LEU A 75 -17.12 1.99 -1.20
CA LEU A 75 -17.74 0.83 -1.84
C LEU A 75 -17.68 0.88 -3.36
N SER A 76 -17.76 2.07 -3.96
CA SER A 76 -17.60 2.23 -5.41
C SER A 76 -16.25 1.72 -5.90
N THR A 77 -15.20 2.03 -5.15
CA THR A 77 -13.85 1.57 -5.47
C THR A 77 -13.72 0.05 -5.37
N LEU A 78 -14.28 -0.55 -4.32
CA LEU A 78 -14.33 -2.01 -4.20
C LEU A 78 -15.09 -2.67 -5.34
N LEU A 79 -16.26 -2.14 -5.68
CA LEU A 79 -17.08 -2.67 -6.76
C LEU A 79 -16.39 -2.53 -8.12
N ASN A 80 -15.76 -1.39 -8.38
CA ASN A 80 -14.99 -1.20 -9.61
C ASN A 80 -13.84 -2.20 -9.70
N ASN A 81 -13.07 -2.37 -8.63
CA ASN A 81 -11.98 -3.33 -8.61
C ASN A 81 -12.45 -4.79 -8.72
N ALA A 82 -13.60 -5.11 -8.12
CA ALA A 82 -14.18 -6.45 -8.18
C ALA A 82 -14.85 -6.77 -9.51
N THR A 83 -15.43 -5.77 -10.18
CA THR A 83 -16.19 -5.95 -11.43
C THR A 83 -15.39 -5.62 -12.68
N THR A 84 -14.24 -4.93 -12.53
CA THR A 84 -13.35 -4.66 -13.65
C THR A 84 -12.85 -5.99 -14.21
N THR A 85 -13.24 -6.32 -15.41
CA THR A 85 -12.71 -7.47 -16.14
C THR A 85 -11.21 -7.24 -16.30
N LYS A 86 -10.39 -8.08 -15.66
CA LYS A 86 -8.95 -8.02 -15.82
C LYS A 86 -8.62 -8.38 -17.28
N TYR A 87 -8.42 -7.37 -18.09
CA TYR A 87 -7.85 -7.58 -19.42
C TYR A 87 -6.37 -7.92 -19.23
N MET A 88 -6.06 -9.19 -19.38
CA MET A 88 -4.68 -9.65 -19.39
C MET A 88 -4.13 -9.56 -20.81
N LEU A 89 -2.95 -8.99 -20.93
CA LEU A 89 -2.18 -9.07 -22.16
C LEU A 89 -1.78 -10.53 -22.43
N SER A 90 -1.68 -10.92 -23.69
CA SER A 90 -1.17 -12.26 -24.01
C SER A 90 0.28 -12.40 -23.55
N ASP A 91 0.70 -13.60 -23.19
CA ASP A 91 2.09 -13.89 -22.76
C ASP A 91 3.11 -13.43 -23.81
N THR A 92 2.77 -13.59 -25.08
CA THR A 92 3.61 -13.11 -26.20
C THR A 92 3.75 -11.58 -26.17
N THR A 93 2.71 -10.85 -25.85
CA THR A 93 2.73 -9.38 -25.76
C THR A 93 3.57 -8.94 -24.56
N VAL A 94 3.39 -9.60 -23.42
CA VAL A 94 4.18 -9.33 -22.20
C VAL A 94 5.66 -9.62 -22.44
N SER A 95 5.99 -10.75 -23.06
CA SER A 95 7.39 -11.10 -23.39
C SER A 95 8.05 -10.06 -24.29
N LYS A 96 7.37 -9.67 -25.38
CA LYS A 96 7.89 -8.64 -26.29
C LYS A 96 8.04 -7.28 -25.61
N ALA A 97 7.12 -6.90 -24.74
CA ALA A 97 7.21 -5.66 -23.98
C ALA A 97 8.42 -5.68 -23.03
N ASN A 98 8.67 -6.81 -22.38
CA ASN A 98 9.82 -6.98 -21.49
C ASN A 98 11.16 -6.97 -22.25
N GLU A 99 11.20 -7.60 -23.42
CA GLU A 99 12.38 -7.55 -24.30
C GLU A 99 12.69 -6.13 -24.77
N LEU A 100 11.68 -5.41 -25.24
CA LEU A 100 11.81 -4.01 -25.63
C LEU A 100 12.23 -3.12 -24.46
N ALA A 101 11.65 -3.32 -23.28
CA ALA A 101 12.03 -2.59 -22.08
C ALA A 101 13.50 -2.80 -21.69
N LYS A 102 14.00 -4.02 -21.82
CA LYS A 102 15.42 -4.33 -21.60
C LYS A 102 16.32 -3.64 -22.63
N GLU A 103 15.94 -3.66 -23.90
CA GLU A 103 16.68 -3.00 -24.98
C GLU A 103 16.75 -1.48 -24.73
N VAL A 104 15.60 -0.84 -24.51
CA VAL A 104 15.52 0.59 -24.18
C VAL A 104 16.36 0.94 -22.96
N GLN A 105 16.26 0.14 -21.89
CA GLN A 105 17.02 0.38 -20.67
C GLN A 105 18.52 0.23 -20.89
N SER A 106 18.96 -0.76 -21.66
CA SER A 106 20.38 -0.97 -21.93
C SER A 106 20.99 0.15 -22.77
N GLU A 107 20.23 0.74 -23.67
CA GLU A 107 20.65 1.91 -24.45
C GLU A 107 20.60 3.22 -23.66
N ALA A 108 19.65 3.33 -22.71
CA ALA A 108 19.46 4.53 -21.90
C ALA A 108 20.50 4.67 -20.78
N ILE A 109 21.13 3.56 -20.35
CA ILE A 109 22.14 3.61 -19.28
C ILE A 109 23.41 4.26 -19.81
N THR A 110 23.73 5.43 -19.27
CA THR A 110 24.94 6.17 -19.62
C THR A 110 25.85 6.27 -18.41
N MET A 111 27.07 5.76 -18.56
CA MET A 111 28.12 5.91 -17.56
C MET A 111 28.71 7.31 -17.63
N LEU A 112 28.43 8.18 -16.69
CA LEU A 112 28.94 9.56 -16.67
C LEU A 112 30.35 9.65 -16.10
N LYS A 113 30.72 8.73 -15.19
CA LYS A 113 31.99 8.72 -14.49
C LYS A 113 32.32 7.32 -14.00
N ASN A 114 33.56 6.92 -14.13
CA ASN A 114 34.09 5.65 -13.64
C ASN A 114 35.54 5.83 -13.21
N ASP A 115 35.71 6.51 -12.08
CA ASP A 115 37.05 6.72 -11.52
C ASP A 115 37.61 5.36 -11.05
N ASP A 116 38.91 5.21 -11.20
CA ASP A 116 39.65 4.02 -10.82
C ASP A 116 39.16 2.70 -11.44
N SER A 117 38.34 2.79 -12.49
CA SER A 117 37.79 1.62 -13.19
C SER A 117 36.98 0.66 -12.29
N ASN A 118 36.25 1.21 -11.35
CA ASN A 118 35.45 0.42 -10.41
C ASN A 118 34.29 -0.36 -11.08
N LEU A 119 33.91 0.02 -12.30
CA LEU A 119 32.92 -0.69 -13.11
C LEU A 119 33.55 -1.19 -14.43
N PRO A 120 33.15 -2.37 -14.90
CA PRO A 120 32.26 -3.33 -14.26
C PRO A 120 32.87 -3.92 -13.00
N LEU A 121 31.99 -4.35 -12.06
CA LEU A 121 32.44 -4.98 -10.82
C LEU A 121 33.37 -6.16 -11.11
N SER A 122 34.52 -6.19 -10.45
CA SER A 122 35.52 -7.26 -10.63
C SER A 122 35.10 -8.53 -9.91
N ASN A 123 34.41 -8.38 -8.78
CA ASN A 123 33.89 -9.45 -7.96
C ASN A 123 32.40 -9.67 -8.26
N LYS A 124 31.96 -10.92 -8.29
CA LYS A 124 30.54 -11.28 -8.43
C LYS A 124 29.82 -11.39 -7.10
N LYS A 125 30.40 -10.85 -6.03
CA LYS A 125 29.80 -10.82 -4.68
C LYS A 125 29.63 -9.36 -4.25
N VAL A 126 28.42 -9.02 -3.80
CA VAL A 126 28.09 -7.64 -3.43
C VAL A 126 27.27 -7.62 -2.14
N ASN A 127 27.65 -6.77 -1.20
CA ASN A 127 26.82 -6.43 -0.05
C ASN A 127 25.74 -5.42 -0.47
N VAL A 128 24.46 -5.75 -0.31
CA VAL A 128 23.36 -4.83 -0.65
C VAL A 128 22.77 -4.30 0.65
N PHE A 129 22.92 -2.99 0.85
CA PHE A 129 22.41 -2.28 2.01
C PHE A 129 21.17 -1.45 1.65
N GLY A 130 20.36 -1.20 2.67
CA GLY A 130 19.16 -0.38 2.60
C GLY A 130 17.88 -1.19 2.51
N TRP A 131 16.87 -0.74 3.23
CA TRP A 131 15.56 -1.40 3.26
C TRP A 131 14.90 -1.50 1.88
N GLY A 132 15.22 -0.55 0.99
CA GLY A 132 14.77 -0.55 -0.40
C GLY A 132 15.17 -1.79 -1.21
N SER A 133 16.20 -2.52 -0.79
CA SER A 133 16.63 -3.74 -1.47
C SER A 133 15.60 -4.86 -1.46
N THR A 134 14.86 -4.99 -0.34
CA THR A 134 13.82 -6.01 -0.14
C THR A 134 12.41 -5.43 -0.14
N ASN A 135 12.29 -4.11 -0.11
CA ASN A 135 11.02 -3.39 -0.13
C ASN A 135 11.02 -2.26 -1.17
N PRO A 136 11.26 -2.58 -2.45
CA PRO A 136 11.28 -1.57 -3.48
C PRO A 136 9.91 -0.93 -3.65
N VAL A 137 9.91 0.36 -3.94
CA VAL A 137 8.72 1.10 -4.35
C VAL A 137 8.74 1.24 -5.86
N TYR A 138 7.91 0.47 -6.53
CA TYR A 138 7.76 0.52 -7.98
C TYR A 138 6.67 1.50 -8.36
N GLY A 139 7.02 2.55 -9.08
CA GLY A 139 6.08 3.58 -9.50
C GLY A 139 5.64 4.52 -8.37
N GLY A 140 4.63 5.33 -8.62
CA GLY A 140 4.02 6.21 -7.64
C GLY A 140 2.98 5.51 -6.76
N THR A 141 2.54 6.18 -5.71
CA THR A 141 1.48 5.67 -4.81
C THR A 141 0.08 6.16 -5.18
N GLY A 142 -0.04 6.98 -6.22
CA GLY A 142 -1.30 7.48 -6.76
C GLY A 142 -1.63 6.87 -8.12
N SER A 143 -1.96 7.70 -9.07
CA SER A 143 -2.29 7.29 -10.45
C SER A 143 -1.13 6.59 -11.18
N GLY A 144 0.11 6.88 -10.76
CA GLY A 144 1.33 6.23 -11.28
C GLY A 144 1.68 4.91 -10.60
N SER A 145 0.82 4.36 -9.75
CA SER A 145 1.08 3.06 -9.12
C SER A 145 1.10 1.94 -10.15
N MET A 146 2.07 1.04 -10.01
CA MET A 146 2.17 -0.11 -10.89
C MET A 146 1.13 -1.19 -10.53
N SER A 147 0.64 -1.87 -11.57
CA SER A 147 -0.23 -3.03 -11.40
C SER A 147 0.57 -4.22 -10.88
N ASP A 148 0.06 -4.88 -9.84
CA ASP A 148 0.56 -6.16 -9.31
C ASP A 148 0.13 -7.38 -10.15
N GLN A 149 -0.54 -7.16 -11.28
CA GLN A 149 -0.97 -8.21 -12.19
C GLN A 149 0.19 -8.84 -12.98
N TYR A 150 1.29 -8.11 -13.11
CA TYR A 150 2.47 -8.55 -13.82
C TYR A 150 3.64 -8.68 -12.85
N GLU A 151 4.41 -9.75 -13.06
CA GLU A 151 5.60 -10.01 -12.26
C GLU A 151 6.65 -8.92 -12.52
N THR A 152 7.20 -8.37 -11.45
CA THR A 152 8.31 -7.43 -11.50
C THR A 152 9.58 -8.11 -11.05
N VAL A 153 10.68 -7.84 -11.76
CA VAL A 153 12.00 -8.35 -11.35
C VAL A 153 12.57 -7.41 -10.29
N SER A 154 12.81 -7.92 -9.10
CA SER A 154 13.48 -7.15 -8.05
C SER A 154 14.96 -6.91 -8.40
N MET A 155 15.58 -5.90 -7.78
CA MET A 155 17.00 -5.65 -7.95
C MET A 155 17.85 -6.88 -7.54
N LEU A 156 17.50 -7.54 -6.45
CA LEU A 156 18.18 -8.75 -5.98
C LEU A 156 18.04 -9.91 -6.98
N ASP A 157 16.84 -10.08 -7.55
CA ASP A 157 16.62 -11.10 -8.60
C ASP A 157 17.38 -10.75 -9.87
N GLY A 158 17.43 -9.49 -10.26
CA GLY A 158 18.22 -9.02 -11.40
C GLY A 158 19.72 -9.28 -11.21
N MET A 159 20.26 -8.99 -10.03
CA MET A 159 21.65 -9.32 -9.68
C MET A 159 21.91 -10.83 -9.75
N LYS A 160 21.02 -11.63 -9.19
CA LYS A 160 21.12 -13.09 -9.25
C LYS A 160 21.08 -13.61 -10.69
N GLN A 161 20.20 -13.07 -11.54
CA GLN A 161 20.15 -13.41 -12.99
C GLN A 161 21.43 -13.04 -13.72
N ALA A 162 22.08 -11.94 -13.31
CA ALA A 162 23.37 -11.51 -13.82
C ALA A 162 24.56 -12.32 -13.27
N GLY A 163 24.31 -13.29 -12.40
CA GLY A 163 25.33 -14.11 -11.75
C GLY A 163 26.08 -13.41 -10.63
N ILE A 164 25.48 -12.37 -10.05
CA ILE A 164 26.00 -11.64 -8.89
C ILE A 164 25.39 -12.25 -7.63
N GLU A 165 26.23 -12.68 -6.71
CA GLU A 165 25.83 -13.20 -5.39
C GLU A 165 25.66 -12.05 -4.41
N THR A 166 24.54 -11.99 -3.71
CA THR A 166 24.26 -10.99 -2.69
C THR A 166 24.30 -11.59 -1.28
N ASN A 167 24.70 -10.78 -0.31
CA ASN A 167 24.82 -11.23 1.09
C ASN A 167 23.46 -11.59 1.67
N SER A 168 23.24 -12.87 1.98
CA SER A 168 21.99 -13.41 2.46
C SER A 168 21.62 -12.93 3.87
N GLU A 169 22.61 -12.64 4.72
CA GLU A 169 22.39 -12.16 6.08
C GLU A 169 21.82 -10.73 6.08
N LEU A 170 22.35 -9.87 5.19
CA LEU A 170 21.82 -8.54 4.98
C LEU A 170 20.39 -8.61 4.41
N THR A 171 20.18 -9.46 3.40
CA THR A 171 18.84 -9.67 2.83
C THR A 171 17.85 -10.13 3.89
N LYS A 172 18.29 -11.04 4.78
CA LYS A 172 17.48 -11.54 5.90
C LYS A 172 17.13 -10.43 6.90
N LEU A 173 18.10 -9.59 7.27
CA LEU A 173 17.88 -8.45 8.16
C LEU A 173 16.76 -7.55 7.64
N TYR A 174 16.82 -7.15 6.37
CA TYR A 174 15.83 -6.27 5.75
C TYR A 174 14.47 -6.95 5.58
N THR A 175 14.44 -8.23 5.21
CA THR A 175 13.20 -9.00 5.08
C THR A 175 12.51 -9.17 6.43
N ASP A 176 13.25 -9.45 7.49
CA ASP A 176 12.69 -9.59 8.83
C ASP A 176 12.21 -8.24 9.38
N TYR A 177 12.94 -7.17 9.13
CA TYR A 177 12.53 -5.82 9.51
C TYR A 177 11.24 -5.36 8.79
N ARG A 178 11.02 -5.83 7.55
CA ARG A 178 9.81 -5.55 6.77
C ARG A 178 8.56 -6.23 7.32
N LYS A 179 8.67 -7.41 7.96
CA LYS A 179 7.51 -8.21 8.39
C LYS A 179 6.52 -7.42 9.24
N ASP A 180 7.01 -6.52 10.07
CA ASP A 180 6.22 -5.73 11.00
C ASP A 180 5.85 -4.33 10.44
N ARG A 181 6.07 -4.12 9.13
CA ARG A 181 5.84 -2.83 8.51
C ARG A 181 4.95 -2.94 7.29
N PRO A 182 3.90 -2.12 7.19
CA PRO A 182 3.03 -2.13 6.02
C PRO A 182 3.82 -1.69 4.78
N MET A 183 3.48 -2.30 3.65
CA MET A 183 3.94 -1.77 2.36
C MET A 183 3.29 -0.40 2.12
N VAL A 184 4.04 0.48 1.45
CA VAL A 184 3.44 1.71 0.93
C VAL A 184 2.41 1.30 -0.12
N ALA A 185 1.15 1.61 0.14
CA ALA A 185 0.03 1.29 -0.74
C ALA A 185 -0.86 2.53 -0.91
N MET A 186 -1.59 2.58 -2.01
CA MET A 186 -2.50 3.67 -2.36
C MET A 186 -3.46 4.05 -1.22
N TRP A 187 -3.82 3.10 -0.37
CA TRP A 187 -4.82 3.25 0.70
C TRP A 187 -4.23 3.41 2.09
N SER A 188 -3.01 2.95 2.32
CA SER A 188 -2.25 3.21 3.53
C SER A 188 -1.23 4.29 3.22
N GLN A 189 -1.58 5.53 3.35
CA GLN A 189 -0.71 6.67 3.06
C GLN A 189 0.43 6.83 4.08
N ASP A 190 1.02 5.73 4.48
CA ASP A 190 2.26 5.77 5.24
C ASP A 190 3.41 6.00 4.26
N TRP A 191 3.75 7.24 4.08
CA TRP A 191 4.86 7.71 3.23
C TRP A 191 6.22 7.54 3.92
N THR A 192 6.26 6.99 5.12
CA THR A 192 7.50 6.73 5.82
C THR A 192 8.18 5.51 5.22
N LEU A 193 9.43 5.67 4.82
CA LEU A 193 10.31 4.60 4.36
C LEU A 193 11.44 4.46 5.39
N PRO A 194 11.15 3.87 6.56
CA PRO A 194 12.12 3.82 7.63
C PRO A 194 13.24 2.84 7.27
N GLU A 195 14.47 3.29 7.44
CA GLU A 195 15.63 2.41 7.38
C GLU A 195 15.79 1.63 8.69
N VAL A 196 16.49 0.49 8.59
CA VAL A 196 16.84 -0.33 9.75
C VAL A 196 17.71 0.50 10.70
N PRO A 197 17.34 0.65 11.98
CA PRO A 197 18.13 1.40 12.93
C PRO A 197 19.55 0.85 13.07
N ALA A 198 20.53 1.73 13.20
CA ALA A 198 21.95 1.36 13.29
C ALA A 198 22.25 0.30 14.36
N LYS A 199 21.51 0.30 15.47
CA LYS A 199 21.62 -0.69 16.55
C LYS A 199 21.31 -2.14 16.15
N GLN A 200 20.65 -2.36 15.01
CA GLN A 200 20.35 -3.70 14.51
C GLN A 200 21.50 -4.29 13.67
N TYR A 201 22.47 -3.47 13.29
CA TYR A 201 23.69 -3.92 12.64
C TYR A 201 24.70 -4.34 13.72
N SER A 202 24.69 -5.63 14.07
CA SER A 202 25.66 -6.15 15.03
C SER A 202 27.08 -6.10 14.45
N ASP A 203 28.09 -6.00 15.35
CA ASP A 203 29.49 -6.04 14.94
C ASP A 203 29.82 -7.31 14.14
N LYS A 204 29.18 -8.43 14.51
CA LYS A 204 29.31 -9.68 13.77
C LYS A 204 28.77 -9.56 12.34
N LEU A 205 27.58 -9.00 12.15
CA LEU A 205 26.99 -8.83 10.81
C LEU A 205 27.87 -7.96 9.92
N ILE A 206 28.44 -6.88 10.50
CA ILE A 206 29.33 -6.00 9.75
C ILE A 206 30.66 -6.68 9.43
N SER A 207 31.21 -7.48 10.36
CA SER A 207 32.41 -8.28 10.09
C SER A 207 32.16 -9.30 8.98
N ASP A 208 31.06 -10.07 9.09
CA ASP A 208 30.71 -11.09 8.10
C ASP A 208 30.44 -10.44 6.71
N ALA A 209 29.87 -9.23 6.67
CA ALA A 209 29.68 -8.49 5.43
C ALA A 209 31.01 -8.08 4.79
N LYS A 210 31.99 -7.62 5.57
CA LYS A 210 33.33 -7.30 5.09
C LYS A 210 34.06 -8.53 4.55
N ASP A 211 33.93 -9.66 5.24
CA ASP A 211 34.51 -10.93 4.81
C ASP A 211 33.84 -11.48 3.55
N PHE A 212 32.56 -11.14 3.32
CA PHE A 212 31.81 -11.56 2.16
C PHE A 212 32.24 -10.81 0.89
N SER A 213 32.38 -9.47 0.93
CA SER A 213 32.77 -8.64 -0.21
C SER A 213 33.21 -7.25 0.19
N ASP A 214 34.22 -6.73 -0.52
CA ASP A 214 34.65 -5.33 -0.43
C ASP A 214 33.72 -4.38 -1.21
N GLU A 215 32.81 -4.92 -2.01
CA GLU A 215 31.88 -4.14 -2.81
C GLU A 215 30.52 -4.01 -2.12
N ALA A 216 29.96 -2.80 -2.14
CA ALA A 216 28.68 -2.51 -1.53
C ALA A 216 27.77 -1.67 -2.47
N VAL A 217 26.51 -2.04 -2.53
CA VAL A 217 25.45 -1.25 -3.16
C VAL A 217 24.51 -0.75 -2.06
N ILE A 218 24.23 0.55 -2.07
CA ILE A 218 23.30 1.18 -1.12
C ILE A 218 22.03 1.54 -1.86
N THR A 219 20.91 1.01 -1.39
CA THR A 219 19.58 1.29 -1.95
C THR A 219 18.86 2.33 -1.12
N MET A 220 18.30 3.31 -1.78
CA MET A 220 17.44 4.32 -1.15
C MET A 220 16.15 4.44 -1.93
N ASN A 221 15.03 4.31 -1.23
CA ASN A 221 13.71 4.53 -1.82
C ASN A 221 13.25 5.96 -1.57
N ARG A 222 12.53 6.52 -2.53
CA ARG A 222 11.70 7.71 -2.35
C ARG A 222 10.31 7.41 -2.89
N VAL A 223 9.29 7.78 -2.13
CA VAL A 223 7.91 7.69 -2.58
C VAL A 223 7.54 9.00 -3.24
N GLY A 224 7.12 8.92 -4.49
CA GLY A 224 6.44 10.01 -5.18
C GLY A 224 4.94 9.71 -5.16
N GLY A 225 4.11 10.68 -4.84
CA GLY A 225 2.66 10.57 -4.90
C GLY A 225 2.09 11.59 -5.88
N GLU A 226 1.27 11.14 -6.78
CA GLU A 226 0.43 11.95 -7.65
C GLU A 226 -1.02 11.45 -7.58
#